data_4695d8c89004eb31a06cefdba67a6a20
#
_entry.id   4695d8c89004eb31a06cefdba67a6a20
#
_cell.length_a   1.000
_cell.length_b   1.000
_cell.length_c   1.000
_cell.angle_alpha   90.00
_cell.angle_beta   90.00
_cell.angle_gamma   90.00
#
_symmetry.space_group_name_H-M   'P 1'
#
loop_
_entity.id
_entity.type
_entity.pdbx_description
1 polymer ?
#
loop_
_entity_poly.entity_id
_entity_poly.type
_entity_poly.pdbx_seq_one_letter_code
_entity_poly.pdbx_strand_id
1 'polypeptide(L)'
;MINPAELDLKEESVIRVSRVAKVTSRGKNFRFGALVVIGDGNGHVGIGQGKAGEVMSAINKAKEEAKQNIVKIHLVNKTIPHKIISRYSASQVMLKPASPGTGIIAGAAVRSIMEQVGIQNILTKRFGSNNPLNVTKATLKALTDLQDVVSVANKRGMKIKEVFN
;
A
#
# COMPACT_ATOMS: atom_id res chain seq x y z
N MET A 1 -3.56 0.86 17.83
CA MET A 1 -2.51 1.45 16.97
C MET A 1 -1.28 0.61 17.11
N ILE A 2 -0.60 0.31 16.00
CA ILE A 2 0.66 -0.45 16.02
C ILE A 2 1.77 0.54 16.37
N ASN A 3 2.64 0.18 17.32
CA ASN A 3 3.74 1.06 17.71
C ASN A 3 4.88 0.94 16.66
N PRO A 4 5.20 1.99 15.88
CA PRO A 4 6.21 1.93 14.84
C PRO A 4 7.64 1.72 15.37
N ALA A 5 7.88 1.99 16.66
CA ALA A 5 9.19 1.81 17.28
C ALA A 5 9.54 0.33 17.55
N GLU A 6 8.56 -0.56 17.55
CA GLU A 6 8.75 -2.00 17.76
C GLU A 6 8.94 -2.76 16.43
N LEU A 7 8.81 -2.08 15.29
CA LEU A 7 8.93 -2.65 13.96
C LEU A 7 10.30 -2.34 13.35
N ASP A 8 10.94 -3.35 12.77
CA ASP A 8 12.16 -3.19 11.97
C ASP A 8 11.79 -2.69 10.57
N LEU A 9 11.53 -1.38 10.48
CA LEU A 9 11.08 -0.74 9.25
C LEU A 9 12.23 -0.65 8.24
N LYS A 10 12.01 -1.15 7.04
CA LYS A 10 12.93 -1.01 5.91
C LYS A 10 13.07 0.45 5.49
N GLU A 11 14.06 0.71 4.63
CA GLU A 11 14.18 2.00 3.97
C GLU A 11 12.90 2.36 3.22
N GLU A 12 12.55 3.63 3.26
CA GLU A 12 11.35 4.14 2.61
C GLU A 12 11.42 3.99 1.09
N SER A 13 10.32 3.57 0.48
CA SER A 13 10.13 3.59 -0.96
C SER A 13 9.37 4.85 -1.40
N VAL A 14 10.05 5.72 -2.16
CA VAL A 14 9.44 6.93 -2.69
C VAL A 14 8.73 6.61 -4.00
N ILE A 15 7.39 6.61 -3.98
CA ILE A 15 6.58 6.32 -5.18
C ILE A 15 6.61 7.49 -6.17
N ARG A 16 6.50 8.71 -5.66
CA ARG A 16 6.44 9.91 -6.49
C ARG A 16 6.83 11.15 -5.72
N VAL A 17 7.63 12.00 -6.38
CA VAL A 17 7.83 13.40 -6.01
C VAL A 17 7.29 14.27 -7.12
N SER A 18 6.55 15.31 -6.78
CA SER A 18 5.98 16.26 -7.75
C SER A 18 6.08 17.68 -7.23
N ARG A 19 6.38 18.60 -8.14
CA ARG A 19 6.31 20.04 -7.86
C ARG A 19 4.85 20.48 -7.94
N VAL A 20 4.34 21.10 -6.89
CA VAL A 20 2.99 21.65 -6.81
C VAL A 20 3.05 23.16 -6.63
N ALA A 21 2.07 23.88 -7.14
CA ALA A 21 2.02 25.34 -7.02
C ALA A 21 0.67 25.80 -6.44
N LYS A 22 0.72 26.74 -5.50
CA LYS A 22 -0.44 27.51 -5.07
C LYS A 22 -0.38 28.88 -5.74
N VAL A 23 -1.39 29.18 -6.54
CA VAL A 23 -1.51 30.49 -7.19
C VAL A 23 -2.17 31.47 -6.21
N THR A 24 -1.54 32.63 -6.03
CA THR A 24 -2.04 33.74 -5.21
C THR A 24 -2.07 35.02 -6.08
N SER A 25 -2.71 36.07 -5.59
CA SER A 25 -2.73 37.39 -6.27
C SER A 25 -1.33 37.98 -6.52
N ARG A 26 -0.33 37.58 -5.70
CA ARG A 26 1.06 38.06 -5.80
C ARG A 26 2.00 37.11 -6.55
N GLY A 27 1.47 36.01 -7.15
CA GLY A 27 2.27 35.06 -7.93
C GLY A 27 2.02 33.58 -7.55
N LYS A 28 2.94 32.72 -8.00
CA LYS A 28 2.86 31.26 -7.78
C LYS A 28 3.85 30.84 -6.69
N ASN A 29 3.35 30.27 -5.60
CA ASN A 29 4.19 29.67 -4.56
C ASN A 29 4.38 28.18 -4.86
N PHE A 30 5.61 27.79 -5.14
CA PHE A 30 5.96 26.39 -5.44
C PHE A 30 6.30 25.62 -4.17
N ARG A 31 5.88 24.36 -4.14
CA ARG A 31 6.23 23.37 -3.11
C ARG A 31 6.45 22.02 -3.76
N PHE A 32 7.02 21.08 -3.01
CA PHE A 32 7.19 19.70 -3.42
C PHE A 32 6.22 18.82 -2.62
N GLY A 33 5.57 17.88 -3.31
CA GLY A 33 4.76 16.86 -2.72
C GLY A 33 5.42 15.51 -2.92
N ALA A 34 5.62 14.74 -1.84
CA ALA A 34 6.15 13.40 -1.87
C ALA A 34 5.08 12.38 -1.43
N LEU A 35 5.05 11.22 -2.08
CA LEU A 35 4.25 10.05 -1.71
C LEU A 35 5.22 8.93 -1.38
N VAL A 36 5.18 8.44 -0.14
CA VAL A 36 6.13 7.48 0.42
C VAL A 36 5.39 6.29 0.99
N VAL A 37 6.01 5.11 0.88
CA VAL A 37 5.57 3.87 1.52
C VAL A 37 6.70 3.35 2.40
N ILE A 38 6.35 2.83 3.56
CA ILE A 38 7.26 2.20 4.51
C ILE A 38 6.67 0.87 4.93
N GLY A 39 7.50 -0.14 5.11
CA GLY A 39 7.09 -1.45 5.62
C GLY A 39 8.24 -2.20 6.28
N ASP A 40 7.93 -3.31 6.91
CA ASP A 40 8.90 -4.19 7.58
C ASP A 40 9.24 -5.44 6.72
N GLY A 41 8.50 -5.66 5.63
CA GLY A 41 8.60 -6.89 4.83
C GLY A 41 7.95 -8.11 5.47
N ASN A 42 7.24 -7.94 6.58
CA ASN A 42 6.59 -8.99 7.36
C ASN A 42 5.08 -8.76 7.54
N GLY A 43 4.49 -8.03 6.60
CA GLY A 43 3.05 -7.77 6.58
C GLY A 43 2.63 -6.43 7.17
N HIS A 44 3.55 -5.57 7.60
CA HIS A 44 3.20 -4.22 8.03
C HIS A 44 3.57 -3.21 6.94
N VAL A 45 2.66 -2.29 6.65
CA VAL A 45 2.89 -1.23 5.67
C VAL A 45 2.15 0.04 6.06
N GLY A 46 2.80 1.18 5.87
CA GLY A 46 2.24 2.49 6.05
C GLY A 46 2.45 3.35 4.81
N ILE A 47 1.52 4.25 4.56
CA ILE A 47 1.56 5.18 3.43
C ILE A 47 1.42 6.59 3.96
N GLY A 48 2.29 7.49 3.48
CA GLY A 48 2.25 8.90 3.85
C GLY A 48 2.45 9.83 2.67
N GLN A 49 1.90 11.03 2.78
CA GLN A 49 2.02 12.11 1.81
C GLN A 49 2.51 13.38 2.49
N GLY A 50 3.70 13.86 2.15
CA GLY A 50 4.27 15.10 2.67
C GLY A 50 4.31 16.22 1.64
N LYS A 51 4.17 17.46 2.11
CA LYS A 51 4.38 18.68 1.30
C LYS A 51 5.29 19.64 2.03
N ALA A 52 6.35 20.12 1.34
CA ALA A 52 7.29 21.09 1.90
C ALA A 52 7.88 22.01 0.81
N GLY A 53 8.68 23.00 1.21
CA GLY A 53 9.43 23.86 0.29
C GLY A 53 10.57 23.14 -0.42
N GLU A 54 11.12 22.09 0.22
CA GLU A 54 12.23 21.28 -0.27
C GLU A 54 11.83 19.82 -0.40
N VAL A 55 12.49 19.08 -1.30
CA VAL A 55 12.19 17.67 -1.58
C VAL A 55 12.44 16.80 -0.34
N MET A 56 13.60 16.95 0.30
CA MET A 56 13.98 16.15 1.48
C MET A 56 13.01 16.38 2.64
N SER A 57 12.65 17.63 2.90
CA SER A 57 11.66 17.99 3.93
C SER A 57 10.27 17.40 3.62
N ALA A 58 9.88 17.33 2.33
CA ALA A 58 8.62 16.70 1.92
C ALA A 58 8.63 15.18 2.14
N ILE A 59 9.75 14.51 1.83
CA ILE A 59 9.93 13.06 2.06
C ILE A 59 9.89 12.75 3.55
N ASN A 60 10.62 13.51 4.39
CA ASN A 60 10.63 13.30 5.85
C ASN A 60 9.23 13.44 6.45
N LYS A 61 8.45 14.46 6.05
CA LYS A 61 7.04 14.60 6.48
C LYS A 61 6.17 13.44 6.02
N ALA A 62 6.35 12.97 4.78
CA ALA A 62 5.62 11.81 4.28
C ALA A 62 5.99 10.54 5.06
N LYS A 63 7.25 10.37 5.44
CA LYS A 63 7.75 9.27 6.26
C LYS A 63 7.11 9.26 7.65
N GLU A 64 7.02 10.42 8.31
CA GLU A 64 6.36 10.55 9.61
C GLU A 64 4.88 10.18 9.53
N GLU A 65 4.16 10.69 8.52
CA GLU A 65 2.75 10.33 8.29
C GLU A 65 2.58 8.84 7.99
N ALA A 66 3.49 8.25 7.20
CA ALA A 66 3.45 6.82 6.90
C ALA A 66 3.65 5.95 8.16
N LYS A 67 4.53 6.35 9.08
CA LYS A 67 4.73 5.68 10.37
C LYS A 67 3.49 5.70 11.26
N GLN A 68 2.71 6.78 11.22
CA GLN A 68 1.46 6.89 11.99
C GLN A 68 0.34 6.01 11.41
N ASN A 69 0.38 5.76 10.10
CA ASN A 69 -0.66 5.04 9.36
C ASN A 69 -0.28 3.58 9.02
N ILE A 70 0.51 2.93 9.89
CA ILE A 70 0.90 1.53 9.68
C ILE A 70 -0.29 0.61 9.94
N VAL A 71 -0.54 -0.29 8.98
CA VAL A 71 -1.55 -1.35 9.07
C VAL A 71 -0.90 -2.72 8.93
N LYS A 72 -1.48 -3.72 9.60
CA LYS A 72 -1.09 -5.13 9.47
C LYS A 72 -1.92 -5.80 8.41
N ILE A 73 -1.27 -6.57 7.55
CA ILE A 73 -1.85 -7.30 6.43
C ILE A 73 -1.64 -8.79 6.64
N HIS A 74 -2.67 -9.59 6.35
CA HIS A 74 -2.60 -11.04 6.44
C HIS A 74 -2.00 -11.62 5.15
N LEU A 75 -0.81 -12.20 5.28
CA LEU A 75 -0.10 -12.87 4.19
C LEU A 75 -0.16 -14.39 4.35
N VAL A 76 -0.22 -15.09 3.23
CA VAL A 76 -0.15 -16.55 3.15
C VAL A 76 0.96 -16.94 2.18
N ASN A 77 2.00 -17.64 2.66
CA ASN A 77 3.12 -18.12 1.81
C ASN A 77 3.72 -17.04 0.89
N LYS A 78 3.94 -15.81 1.41
CA LYS A 78 4.49 -14.66 0.66
C LYS A 78 3.62 -14.21 -0.52
N THR A 79 2.34 -14.51 -0.49
CA THR A 79 1.29 -14.04 -1.40
C THR A 79 0.03 -13.66 -0.61
N ILE A 80 -1.05 -13.32 -1.31
CA ILE A 80 -2.34 -12.99 -0.70
C ILE A 80 -3.26 -14.23 -0.67
N PRO A 81 -4.20 -14.34 0.30
CA PRO A 81 -5.06 -15.51 0.44
C PRO A 81 -6.05 -15.69 -0.70
N HIS A 82 -6.61 -14.63 -1.25
CA HIS A 82 -7.63 -14.68 -2.30
C HIS A 82 -7.58 -13.48 -3.24
N LYS A 83 -8.23 -13.60 -4.40
CA LYS A 83 -8.41 -12.49 -5.33
C LYS A 83 -9.29 -11.42 -4.68
N ILE A 84 -8.88 -10.17 -4.80
CA ILE A 84 -9.65 -9.02 -4.34
C ILE A 84 -9.61 -7.89 -5.37
N ILE A 85 -10.69 -7.13 -5.43
CA ILE A 85 -10.80 -5.91 -6.24
C ILE A 85 -11.26 -4.80 -5.31
N SER A 86 -10.49 -3.72 -5.23
CA SER A 86 -10.86 -2.57 -4.42
C SER A 86 -10.80 -1.29 -5.25
N ARG A 87 -11.63 -0.33 -4.87
CA ARG A 87 -11.74 0.97 -5.53
C ARG A 87 -11.49 2.09 -4.54
N TYR A 88 -10.75 3.09 -5.01
CA TYR A 88 -10.60 4.36 -4.32
C TYR A 88 -10.71 5.49 -5.35
N SER A 89 -11.75 6.34 -5.19
CA SER A 89 -12.07 7.38 -6.16
C SER A 89 -12.22 6.80 -7.59
N ALA A 90 -11.53 7.35 -8.57
CA ALA A 90 -11.57 6.91 -9.97
C ALA A 90 -10.56 5.78 -10.31
N SER A 91 -9.81 5.28 -9.34
CA SER A 91 -8.85 4.17 -9.51
C SER A 91 -9.41 2.89 -8.91
N GLN A 92 -9.25 1.79 -9.63
CA GLN A 92 -9.59 0.45 -9.18
C GLN A 92 -8.37 -0.45 -9.34
N VAL A 93 -8.10 -1.30 -8.37
CA VAL A 93 -6.97 -2.24 -8.37
C VAL A 93 -7.49 -3.63 -8.10
N MET A 94 -7.09 -4.57 -8.95
CA MET A 94 -7.30 -6.00 -8.77
C MET A 94 -5.98 -6.62 -8.31
N LEU A 95 -6.05 -7.41 -7.25
CA LEU A 95 -4.96 -8.24 -6.74
C LEU A 95 -5.37 -9.68 -6.86
N LYS A 96 -4.49 -10.54 -7.38
CA LYS A 96 -4.72 -11.98 -7.53
C LYS A 96 -3.48 -12.73 -7.00
N PRO A 97 -3.66 -13.77 -6.17
CA PRO A 97 -2.55 -14.59 -5.73
C PRO A 97 -1.86 -15.27 -6.92
N ALA A 98 -0.57 -15.53 -6.80
CA ALA A 98 0.24 -16.18 -7.82
C ALA A 98 1.10 -17.28 -7.23
N SER A 99 1.46 -18.25 -8.06
CA SER A 99 2.34 -19.36 -7.70
C SER A 99 3.75 -18.88 -7.36
N PRO A 100 4.48 -19.59 -6.49
CA PRO A 100 5.89 -19.30 -6.23
C PRO A 100 6.69 -19.23 -7.53
N GLY A 101 7.58 -18.25 -7.65
CA GLY A 101 8.40 -18.01 -8.84
C GLY A 101 7.79 -17.04 -9.87
N THR A 102 6.51 -16.65 -9.73
CA THR A 102 5.88 -15.65 -10.62
C THR A 102 6.47 -14.26 -10.45
N GLY A 103 6.89 -13.90 -9.23
CA GLY A 103 7.33 -12.55 -8.89
C GLY A 103 6.19 -11.55 -8.75
N ILE A 104 6.55 -10.28 -8.62
CA ILE A 104 5.59 -9.17 -8.47
C ILE A 104 5.28 -8.60 -9.86
N ILE A 105 4.11 -8.93 -10.40
CA ILE A 105 3.62 -8.35 -11.66
C ILE A 105 2.66 -7.20 -11.33
N ALA A 106 3.22 -5.99 -11.28
CA ALA A 106 2.52 -4.79 -10.83
C ALA A 106 3.07 -3.52 -11.47
N GLY A 107 2.25 -2.48 -11.53
CA GLY A 107 2.72 -1.12 -11.83
C GLY A 107 3.54 -0.54 -10.68
N ALA A 108 4.37 0.48 -10.93
CA ALA A 108 5.36 0.99 -9.98
C ALA A 108 4.79 1.29 -8.59
N ALA A 109 3.67 2.01 -8.49
CA ALA A 109 3.07 2.35 -7.19
C ALA A 109 2.59 1.11 -6.41
N VAL A 110 2.02 0.12 -7.08
CA VAL A 110 1.57 -1.13 -6.47
C VAL A 110 2.77 -1.99 -6.09
N ARG A 111 3.79 -2.09 -6.97
CA ARG A 111 5.03 -2.85 -6.74
C ARG A 111 5.74 -2.38 -5.47
N SER A 112 5.94 -1.06 -5.31
CA SER A 112 6.58 -0.51 -4.11
C SER A 112 5.85 -0.91 -2.82
N ILE A 113 4.51 -0.97 -2.84
CA ILE A 113 3.73 -1.43 -1.69
C ILE A 113 3.97 -2.92 -1.42
N MET A 114 3.92 -3.77 -2.47
CA MET A 114 4.09 -5.22 -2.32
C MET A 114 5.48 -5.59 -1.79
N GLU A 115 6.52 -4.91 -2.26
CA GLU A 115 7.91 -5.07 -1.79
C GLU A 115 8.05 -4.69 -0.31
N GLN A 116 7.42 -3.58 0.10
CA GLN A 116 7.44 -3.12 1.49
C GLN A 116 6.62 -4.02 2.43
N VAL A 117 5.55 -4.62 1.94
CA VAL A 117 4.74 -5.61 2.68
C VAL A 117 5.47 -6.96 2.81
N GLY A 118 6.38 -7.29 1.87
CA GLY A 118 7.07 -8.57 1.81
C GLY A 118 6.37 -9.62 0.94
N ILE A 119 5.45 -9.20 0.07
CA ILE A 119 4.84 -10.08 -0.92
C ILE A 119 5.85 -10.35 -2.04
N GLN A 120 6.01 -11.62 -2.41
CA GLN A 120 6.95 -12.02 -3.47
C GLN A 120 6.25 -12.46 -4.76
N ASN A 121 5.03 -12.98 -4.67
CA ASN A 121 4.31 -13.53 -5.82
C ASN A 121 2.89 -12.98 -5.87
N ILE A 122 2.60 -12.14 -6.86
CA ILE A 122 1.29 -11.52 -7.03
C ILE A 122 1.07 -11.05 -8.48
N LEU A 123 -0.15 -11.20 -8.96
CA LEU A 123 -0.62 -10.61 -10.21
C LEU A 123 -1.54 -9.44 -9.90
N THR A 124 -1.28 -8.31 -10.52
CA THR A 124 -2.10 -7.10 -10.29
C THR A 124 -2.51 -6.43 -11.59
N LYS A 125 -3.67 -5.80 -11.56
CA LYS A 125 -4.14 -4.99 -12.68
C LYS A 125 -4.85 -3.75 -12.17
N ARG A 126 -4.46 -2.61 -12.69
CA ARG A 126 -5.14 -1.33 -12.44
C ARG A 126 -6.16 -1.06 -13.55
N PHE A 127 -7.30 -0.52 -13.15
CA PHE A 127 -8.35 0.00 -14.03
C PHE A 127 -8.66 1.46 -13.67
N GLY A 128 -9.12 2.23 -14.63
CA GLY A 128 -9.47 3.64 -14.43
C GLY A 128 -8.24 4.54 -14.31
N SER A 129 -8.31 5.52 -13.42
CA SER A 129 -7.30 6.57 -13.28
C SER A 129 -5.92 6.03 -12.86
N ASN A 130 -4.86 6.63 -13.42
CA ASN A 130 -3.46 6.32 -13.09
C ASN A 130 -2.87 7.29 -12.05
N ASN A 131 -3.69 8.00 -11.30
CA ASN A 131 -3.16 8.86 -10.24
C ASN A 131 -2.48 8.00 -9.16
N PRO A 132 -1.16 8.16 -8.92
CA PRO A 132 -0.42 7.33 -7.97
C PRO A 132 -1.01 7.32 -6.57
N LEU A 133 -1.48 8.47 -6.07
CA LEU A 133 -2.12 8.56 -4.76
C LEU A 133 -3.39 7.70 -4.66
N ASN A 134 -4.25 7.77 -5.69
CA ASN A 134 -5.48 6.98 -5.70
C ASN A 134 -5.19 5.48 -5.83
N VAL A 135 -4.24 5.11 -6.70
CA VAL A 135 -3.80 3.72 -6.87
C VAL A 135 -3.23 3.16 -5.57
N THR A 136 -2.36 3.92 -4.89
CA THR A 136 -1.75 3.55 -3.62
C THR A 136 -2.82 3.32 -2.53
N LYS A 137 -3.77 4.24 -2.39
CA LYS A 137 -4.88 4.11 -1.42
C LYS A 137 -5.83 2.94 -1.78
N ALA A 138 -6.12 2.73 -3.07
CA ALA A 138 -6.92 1.58 -3.51
C ALA A 138 -6.22 0.25 -3.20
N THR A 139 -4.90 0.20 -3.39
CA THR A 139 -4.09 -0.99 -3.07
C THR A 139 -4.05 -1.26 -1.57
N LEU A 140 -3.82 -0.23 -0.74
CA LEU A 140 -3.83 -0.38 0.71
C LEU A 140 -5.20 -0.87 1.20
N LYS A 141 -6.28 -0.27 0.69
CA LYS A 141 -7.65 -0.72 1.00
C LYS A 141 -7.85 -2.19 0.60
N ALA A 142 -7.43 -2.59 -0.61
CA ALA A 142 -7.51 -3.99 -1.04
C ALA A 142 -6.79 -4.94 -0.08
N LEU A 143 -5.58 -4.57 0.36
CA LEU A 143 -4.79 -5.38 1.29
C LEU A 143 -5.41 -5.45 2.70
N THR A 144 -6.00 -4.36 3.17
CA THR A 144 -6.68 -4.32 4.48
C THR A 144 -8.00 -5.10 4.47
N ASP A 145 -8.70 -5.10 3.35
CA ASP A 145 -9.97 -5.82 3.17
C ASP A 145 -9.76 -7.35 2.96
N LEU A 146 -8.50 -7.83 2.89
CA LEU A 146 -8.22 -9.27 2.80
C LEU A 146 -8.72 -10.00 4.04
N GLN A 147 -9.42 -11.10 3.82
CA GLN A 147 -9.94 -11.95 4.88
C GLN A 147 -9.03 -13.16 5.07
N ASP A 148 -8.66 -13.41 6.33
CA ASP A 148 -7.96 -14.63 6.71
C ASP A 148 -8.95 -15.81 6.78
N VAL A 149 -8.46 -17.00 6.45
CA VAL A 149 -9.25 -18.24 6.46
C VAL A 149 -9.87 -18.50 7.83
N VAL A 150 -9.12 -18.21 8.90
CA VAL A 150 -9.61 -18.37 10.29
C VAL A 150 -10.79 -17.46 10.56
N SER A 151 -10.71 -16.20 10.13
CA SER A 151 -11.82 -15.24 10.33
C SER A 151 -13.07 -15.61 9.52
N VAL A 152 -12.89 -16.17 8.32
CA VAL A 152 -13.99 -16.67 7.49
C VAL A 152 -14.63 -17.91 8.11
N ALA A 153 -13.84 -18.87 8.58
CA ALA A 153 -14.32 -20.07 9.26
C ALA A 153 -15.17 -19.70 10.49
N ASN A 154 -14.65 -18.82 11.34
CA ASN A 154 -15.36 -18.33 12.53
C ASN A 154 -16.67 -17.62 12.19
N LYS A 155 -16.69 -16.77 11.16
CA LYS A 155 -17.92 -16.08 10.71
C LYS A 155 -19.00 -17.03 10.19
N ARG A 156 -18.58 -18.16 9.57
CA ARG A 156 -19.49 -19.16 9.02
C ARG A 156 -19.81 -20.29 9.99
N GLY A 157 -19.16 -20.35 11.15
CA GLY A 157 -19.29 -21.45 12.12
C GLY A 157 -18.81 -22.80 11.58
N MET A 158 -17.85 -22.81 10.65
CA MET A 158 -17.32 -23.98 9.96
C MET A 158 -15.89 -24.29 10.41
N LYS A 159 -15.45 -25.53 10.23
CA LYS A 159 -14.04 -25.90 10.42
C LYS A 159 -13.18 -25.36 9.27
N ILE A 160 -11.91 -25.01 9.54
CA ILE A 160 -11.00 -24.46 8.52
C ILE A 160 -10.91 -25.34 7.27
N LYS A 161 -10.92 -26.68 7.42
CA LYS A 161 -10.90 -27.63 6.29
C LYS A 161 -12.13 -27.53 5.38
N GLU A 162 -13.27 -27.15 5.92
CA GLU A 162 -14.54 -27.04 5.19
C GLU A 162 -14.64 -25.75 4.38
N VAL A 163 -13.80 -24.76 4.69
CA VAL A 163 -13.75 -23.49 3.95
C VAL A 163 -13.13 -23.66 2.55
N PHE A 164 -12.32 -24.69 2.36
CA PHE A 164 -11.64 -24.98 1.09
C PHE A 164 -12.39 -25.96 0.18
N ASN A 165 -13.47 -26.57 0.66
CA ASN A 165 -14.39 -27.40 -0.11
C ASN A 165 -15.57 -26.57 -0.60
#